data_47303d01b64390c8c7455d6a1e1e2a50
#
_entry.id   47303d01b64390c8c7455d6a1e1e2a50
#
_cell.length_a   1.000
_cell.length_b   1.000
_cell.length_c   1.000
_cell.angle_alpha   90.00
_cell.angle_beta   90.00
_cell.angle_gamma   90.00
#
_symmetry.space_group_name_H-M   'P 1'
#
loop_
_entity.id
_entity.type
_entity.pdbx_description
1 polymer ?
#
loop_
_entity_poly.entity_id
_entity_poly.type
_entity_poly.pdbx_seq_one_letter_code
_entity_poly.pdbx_strand_id
1 'polypeptide(L)'
;MAKKIENFIGDLSFLLIFVPISSYREWLIFQDSDKQMTMSEYSKNLSPRRELRQRIVESALIAFTTYGIRSITMDEIAASLGISKRTLYEVFSDKETLLEACVMKSQEEMDTFVVDVLANSSNVLEVILKIFQKSIERFHATNKRFFEDIKKYPKAYELMTSRRIKDSEETISFFKEGVSQGLFREDVNFEIMGLLVREQMNLLLNTDICDKYSFLAVYESIMFTYLRGISTHKGAQELESFIQEYRGSL
;
A
#
# COMPACT_ATOMS: atom_id res chain seq x y z
N MET A 1 -27.12 12.54 -9.96
CA MET A 1 -26.57 11.19 -9.82
C MET A 1 -25.11 11.10 -10.25
N ALA A 2 -24.70 11.73 -11.37
CA ALA A 2 -23.31 11.68 -11.87
C ALA A 2 -22.25 12.28 -10.90
N LYS A 3 -22.51 13.36 -10.18
CA LYS A 3 -21.59 13.97 -9.22
C LYS A 3 -21.27 13.14 -7.95
N LYS A 4 -22.02 12.06 -7.68
CA LYS A 4 -21.75 11.12 -6.57
C LYS A 4 -20.77 10.01 -6.94
N ILE A 5 -20.50 9.84 -8.23
CA ILE A 5 -19.65 8.76 -8.77
C ILE A 5 -18.18 9.19 -8.84
N GLU A 6 -17.90 10.47 -9.04
CA GLU A 6 -16.54 11.01 -9.13
C GLU A 6 -15.72 10.90 -7.82
N ASN A 7 -16.38 10.83 -6.67
CA ASN A 7 -15.72 10.71 -5.36
C ASN A 7 -15.40 9.26 -4.94
N PHE A 8 -15.77 8.25 -5.74
CA PHE A 8 -15.61 6.83 -5.39
C PHE A 8 -14.31 6.21 -5.87
N ILE A 9 -13.55 6.93 -6.67
CA ILE A 9 -12.48 6.41 -7.56
C ILE A 9 -11.14 6.20 -6.84
N GLY A 10 -11.06 6.50 -5.55
CA GLY A 10 -9.83 6.60 -4.77
C GLY A 10 -9.22 5.32 -4.19
N ASP A 11 -9.89 4.17 -4.07
CA ASP A 11 -9.73 3.31 -2.91
C ASP A 11 -8.76 2.15 -2.92
N LEU A 12 -8.40 1.60 -4.02
CA LEU A 12 -7.61 0.36 -4.03
C LEU A 12 -6.34 0.41 -4.92
N SER A 13 -6.08 1.47 -5.64
CA SER A 13 -4.77 1.64 -6.29
C SER A 13 -3.64 1.79 -5.25
N PHE A 14 -3.99 1.96 -3.95
CA PHE A 14 -3.07 1.89 -2.82
C PHE A 14 -2.46 0.49 -2.60
N LEU A 15 -3.17 -0.55 -3.02
CA LEU A 15 -2.68 -1.93 -2.91
C LEU A 15 -1.72 -2.31 -4.06
N LEU A 16 -1.59 -1.49 -5.11
CA LEU A 16 -1.53 -2.14 -6.36
C LEU A 16 -0.48 -1.75 -7.38
N ILE A 17 0.56 -1.10 -7.24
CA ILE A 17 1.59 -0.99 -8.31
C ILE A 17 2.36 0.31 -8.30
N PHE A 18 1.73 1.40 -7.91
CA PHE A 18 2.43 2.65 -7.75
C PHE A 18 2.68 2.91 -6.27
N VAL A 19 3.64 2.15 -5.72
CA VAL A 19 4.37 2.63 -4.58
C VAL A 19 4.92 3.99 -5.00
N PRO A 20 4.70 5.05 -4.23
CA PRO A 20 5.37 6.29 -4.49
C PRO A 20 6.88 6.04 -4.42
N ILE A 21 7.52 6.10 -5.58
CA ILE A 21 8.98 6.04 -5.71
C ILE A 21 9.59 7.36 -5.19
N SER A 22 8.80 8.23 -4.57
CA SER A 22 9.31 9.31 -3.71
C SER A 22 10.31 8.80 -2.67
N SER A 23 10.13 7.57 -2.20
CA SER A 23 11.09 6.85 -1.38
C SER A 23 12.40 6.52 -2.11
N TYR A 24 12.41 6.43 -3.44
CA TYR A 24 13.63 6.19 -4.22
C TYR A 24 14.59 7.40 -4.18
N ARG A 25 14.03 8.61 -4.19
CA ARG A 25 14.84 9.84 -4.08
C ARG A 25 15.36 10.03 -2.65
N GLU A 26 14.56 9.73 -1.65
CA GLU A 26 14.98 9.69 -0.25
C GLU A 26 16.01 8.59 0.00
N TRP A 27 15.86 7.43 -0.66
CA TRP A 27 16.83 6.34 -0.62
C TRP A 27 18.17 6.74 -1.26
N LEU A 28 18.17 7.43 -2.43
CA LEU A 28 19.39 7.96 -3.05
C LEU A 28 20.07 9.01 -2.16
N ILE A 29 19.29 9.86 -1.47
CA ILE A 29 19.80 10.86 -0.52
C ILE A 29 20.30 10.17 0.76
N PHE A 30 19.68 9.06 1.17
CA PHE A 30 20.07 8.30 2.37
C PHE A 30 21.36 7.50 2.18
N GLN A 31 21.69 7.07 0.97
CA GLN A 31 22.99 6.45 0.66
C GLN A 31 24.16 7.46 0.79
N ASP A 32 23.87 8.76 0.66
CA ASP A 32 24.87 9.83 0.75
C ASP A 32 25.09 10.35 2.19
N SER A 33 24.32 9.89 3.17
CA SER A 33 24.44 10.33 4.56
C SER A 33 24.84 9.20 5.49
N ASP A 34 26.10 9.17 5.90
CA ASP A 34 26.76 8.29 6.91
C ASP A 34 26.18 8.43 8.33
N LYS A 35 24.85 8.35 8.51
CA LYS A 35 24.21 8.33 9.84
C LYS A 35 23.18 7.23 9.95
N GLN A 36 23.65 6.00 10.10
CA GLN A 36 22.85 4.89 10.61
C GLN A 36 22.59 5.09 12.13
N MET A 37 21.45 5.68 12.44
CA MET A 37 20.91 5.60 13.78
C MET A 37 20.09 4.31 13.89
N THR A 38 20.51 3.40 14.77
CA THR A 38 19.85 2.09 14.90
C THR A 38 18.45 2.24 15.50
N MET A 39 17.50 1.37 15.08
CA MET A 39 16.11 1.31 15.62
C MET A 39 16.09 1.21 17.15
N SER A 40 17.12 0.66 17.79
CA SER A 40 17.29 0.58 19.23
C SER A 40 17.54 1.94 19.91
N GLU A 41 18.21 2.87 19.25
CA GLU A 41 18.46 4.24 19.77
C GLU A 41 17.24 5.13 19.60
N TYR A 42 16.43 4.90 18.54
CA TYR A 42 15.19 5.63 18.31
C TYR A 42 14.11 5.30 19.36
N SER A 43 14.03 4.04 19.80
CA SER A 43 13.05 3.62 20.82
C SER A 43 13.37 4.11 22.23
N LYS A 44 14.63 4.37 22.55
CA LYS A 44 15.06 4.81 23.91
C LYS A 44 14.72 6.27 24.24
N ASN A 45 14.33 7.07 23.24
CA ASN A 45 14.09 8.52 23.41
C ASN A 45 12.60 8.93 23.23
N LEU A 46 11.67 7.97 23.19
CA LEU A 46 10.24 8.29 23.09
C LEU A 46 9.70 8.77 24.44
N SER A 47 9.04 9.94 24.46
CA SER A 47 8.28 10.34 25.64
C SER A 47 7.16 9.33 25.92
N PRO A 48 6.80 9.06 27.19
CA PRO A 48 5.75 8.09 27.54
C PRO A 48 4.43 8.31 26.81
N ARG A 49 4.12 9.57 26.46
CA ARG A 49 2.92 9.93 25.70
C ARG A 49 3.01 9.47 24.23
N ARG A 50 4.20 9.52 23.63
CA ARG A 50 4.41 9.08 22.25
C ARG A 50 4.37 7.57 22.14
N GLU A 51 4.93 6.87 23.13
CA GLU A 51 4.85 5.41 23.24
C GLU A 51 3.40 4.94 23.38
N LEU A 52 2.63 5.57 24.27
CA LEU A 52 1.20 5.27 24.42
C LEU A 52 0.42 5.50 23.12
N ARG A 53 0.69 6.61 22.42
CA ARG A 53 0.05 6.92 21.14
C ARG A 53 0.33 5.83 20.12
N GLN A 54 1.56 5.37 20.01
CA GLN A 54 1.95 4.30 19.11
C GLN A 54 1.22 2.99 19.42
N ARG A 55 1.20 2.56 20.69
CA ARG A 55 0.47 1.37 21.14
C ARG A 55 -1.02 1.43 20.82
N ILE A 56 -1.65 2.61 20.99
CA ILE A 56 -3.06 2.81 20.64
C ILE A 56 -3.26 2.61 19.13
N VAL A 57 -2.43 3.21 18.29
CA VAL A 57 -2.53 3.09 16.83
C VAL A 57 -2.33 1.65 16.38
N GLU A 58 -1.34 0.94 16.89
CA GLU A 58 -1.06 -0.46 16.56
C GLU A 58 -2.24 -1.38 16.94
N SER A 59 -2.74 -1.25 18.17
CA SER A 59 -3.91 -2.03 18.61
C SER A 59 -5.17 -1.72 17.80
N ALA A 60 -5.42 -0.45 17.50
CA ALA A 60 -6.56 -0.03 16.71
C ALA A 60 -6.46 -0.52 15.26
N LEU A 61 -5.28 -0.44 14.64
CA LEU A 61 -5.05 -0.93 13.28
C LEU A 61 -5.35 -2.42 13.16
N ILE A 62 -4.84 -3.23 14.08
CA ILE A 62 -5.12 -4.67 14.14
C ILE A 62 -6.63 -4.92 14.29
N ALA A 63 -7.29 -4.23 15.23
CA ALA A 63 -8.71 -4.41 15.47
C ALA A 63 -9.56 -4.01 14.24
N PHE A 64 -9.27 -2.87 13.62
CA PHE A 64 -9.99 -2.38 12.45
C PHE A 64 -9.80 -3.28 11.22
N THR A 65 -8.58 -3.76 10.98
CA THR A 65 -8.31 -4.65 9.85
C THR A 65 -8.89 -6.05 10.06
N THR A 66 -8.98 -6.53 11.30
CA THR A 66 -9.51 -7.85 11.62
C THR A 66 -11.03 -7.89 11.62
N TYR A 67 -11.69 -6.89 12.23
CA TYR A 67 -13.13 -6.95 12.50
C TYR A 67 -13.96 -5.93 11.70
N GLY A 68 -13.31 -5.02 10.99
CA GLY A 68 -13.95 -3.87 10.35
C GLY A 68 -14.04 -2.65 11.28
N ILE A 69 -14.05 -1.46 10.69
CA ILE A 69 -13.95 -0.21 11.47
C ILE A 69 -15.20 0.02 12.32
N ARG A 70 -16.39 -0.22 11.77
CA ARG A 70 -17.65 0.08 12.47
C ARG A 70 -17.93 -0.83 13.66
N SER A 71 -17.45 -2.06 13.62
CA SER A 71 -17.64 -3.05 14.68
C SER A 71 -16.78 -2.80 15.92
N ILE A 72 -15.77 -1.94 15.84
CA ILE A 72 -14.87 -1.62 16.95
C ILE A 72 -15.18 -0.22 17.49
N THR A 73 -15.31 -0.10 18.80
CA THR A 73 -15.55 1.18 19.51
C THR A 73 -14.26 1.71 20.16
N MET A 74 -14.22 2.99 20.47
CA MET A 74 -13.12 3.59 21.25
C MET A 74 -12.99 2.93 22.63
N ASP A 75 -14.10 2.52 23.20
CA ASP A 75 -14.14 1.86 24.51
C ASP A 75 -13.47 0.49 24.51
N GLU A 76 -13.72 -0.29 23.46
CA GLU A 76 -13.10 -1.61 23.26
C GLU A 76 -11.58 -1.47 23.06
N ILE A 77 -11.13 -0.44 22.33
CA ILE A 77 -9.70 -0.15 22.16
C ILE A 77 -9.07 0.23 23.50
N ALA A 78 -9.71 1.10 24.29
CA ALA A 78 -9.21 1.46 25.61
C ALA A 78 -9.12 0.22 26.54
N ALA A 79 -10.16 -0.61 26.53
CA ALA A 79 -10.22 -1.83 27.33
C ALA A 79 -9.13 -2.84 26.93
N SER A 80 -8.89 -3.05 25.64
CA SER A 80 -7.85 -3.96 25.14
C SER A 80 -6.44 -3.57 25.55
N LEU A 81 -6.20 -2.26 25.76
CA LEU A 81 -4.92 -1.70 26.18
C LEU A 81 -4.79 -1.54 27.70
N GLY A 82 -5.86 -1.81 28.45
CA GLY A 82 -5.88 -1.60 29.91
C GLY A 82 -5.79 -0.11 30.31
N ILE A 83 -6.25 0.80 29.47
CA ILE A 83 -6.25 2.25 29.74
C ILE A 83 -7.67 2.77 29.94
N SER A 84 -7.81 3.91 30.64
CA SER A 84 -9.11 4.54 30.79
C SER A 84 -9.60 5.16 29.49
N LYS A 85 -10.93 5.22 29.29
CA LYS A 85 -11.54 5.98 28.19
C LYS A 85 -10.99 7.40 28.12
N ARG A 86 -10.89 8.08 29.25
CA ARG A 86 -10.37 9.44 29.35
C ARG A 86 -8.96 9.52 28.76
N THR A 87 -8.08 8.60 29.12
CA THR A 87 -6.70 8.53 28.60
C THR A 87 -6.70 8.38 27.09
N LEU A 88 -7.56 7.53 26.52
CA LEU A 88 -7.67 7.36 25.06
C LEU A 88 -8.13 8.66 24.39
N TYR A 89 -9.18 9.30 24.93
CA TYR A 89 -9.71 10.57 24.35
C TYR A 89 -8.77 11.77 24.54
N GLU A 90 -7.87 11.74 25.52
CA GLU A 90 -6.78 12.73 25.65
C GLU A 90 -5.71 12.59 24.57
N VAL A 91 -5.57 11.39 23.94
CA VAL A 91 -4.63 11.13 22.85
C VAL A 91 -5.28 11.28 21.47
N PHE A 92 -6.52 10.81 21.30
CA PHE A 92 -7.31 10.87 20.08
C PHE A 92 -8.71 11.38 20.38
N SER A 93 -9.09 12.54 19.83
CA SER A 93 -10.38 13.18 20.07
C SER A 93 -11.59 12.34 19.67
N ASP A 94 -11.42 11.52 18.64
CA ASP A 94 -12.47 10.69 18.06
C ASP A 94 -11.88 9.52 17.26
N LYS A 95 -12.76 8.67 16.77
CA LYS A 95 -12.41 7.47 16.02
C LYS A 95 -11.84 7.76 14.63
N GLU A 96 -12.27 8.86 14.00
CA GLU A 96 -11.76 9.25 12.68
C GLU A 96 -10.30 9.69 12.78
N THR A 97 -9.97 10.51 13.77
CA THR A 97 -8.58 10.94 14.05
C THR A 97 -7.67 9.74 14.37
N LEU A 98 -8.17 8.75 15.10
CA LEU A 98 -7.43 7.51 15.35
C LEU A 98 -7.26 6.70 14.04
N LEU A 99 -8.30 6.62 13.23
CA LEU A 99 -8.26 5.92 11.94
C LEU A 99 -7.28 6.59 10.97
N GLU A 100 -7.24 7.93 10.90
CA GLU A 100 -6.24 8.68 10.14
C GLU A 100 -4.82 8.27 10.56
N ALA A 101 -4.55 8.20 11.87
CA ALA A 101 -3.25 7.75 12.38
C ALA A 101 -2.94 6.29 12.03
N CYS A 102 -3.95 5.41 12.01
CA CYS A 102 -3.79 4.03 11.54
C CYS A 102 -3.44 3.96 10.05
N VAL A 103 -4.10 4.76 9.21
CA VAL A 103 -3.78 4.85 7.77
C VAL A 103 -2.35 5.33 7.57
N MET A 104 -1.93 6.40 8.25
CA MET A 104 -0.55 6.90 8.19
C MET A 104 0.47 5.83 8.60
N LYS A 105 0.23 5.13 9.70
CA LYS A 105 1.10 4.05 10.17
C LYS A 105 1.23 2.93 9.14
N SER A 106 0.10 2.53 8.56
CA SER A 106 0.06 1.51 7.50
C SER A 106 0.85 1.95 6.24
N GLN A 107 0.83 3.25 5.92
CA GLN A 107 1.61 3.83 4.82
C GLN A 107 3.11 3.83 5.14
N GLU A 108 3.51 4.27 6.33
CA GLU A 108 4.91 4.27 6.77
C GLU A 108 5.52 2.86 6.75
N GLU A 109 4.76 1.85 7.17
CA GLU A 109 5.19 0.45 7.10
C GLU A 109 5.42 -0.03 5.67
N MET A 110 4.53 0.37 4.74
CA MET A 110 4.69 0.02 3.34
C MET A 110 5.88 0.74 2.71
N ASP A 111 6.09 2.03 3.03
CA ASP A 111 7.25 2.79 2.55
C ASP A 111 8.56 2.16 3.02
N THR A 112 8.63 1.80 4.30
CA THR A 112 9.79 1.11 4.88
C THR A 112 10.06 -0.21 4.14
N PHE A 113 9.01 -1.00 3.89
CA PHE A 113 9.13 -2.23 3.12
C PHE A 113 9.64 -1.99 1.70
N VAL A 114 9.14 -0.96 1.02
CA VAL A 114 9.59 -0.62 -0.34
C VAL A 114 11.04 -0.19 -0.37
N VAL A 115 11.48 0.64 0.58
CA VAL A 115 12.89 1.03 0.70
C VAL A 115 13.78 -0.20 0.88
N ASP A 116 13.39 -1.14 1.75
CA ASP A 116 14.12 -2.40 1.95
C ASP A 116 14.15 -3.25 0.67
N VAL A 117 13.03 -3.40 0.00
CA VAL A 117 12.94 -4.15 -1.27
C VAL A 117 13.80 -3.51 -2.36
N LEU A 118 13.79 -2.19 -2.50
CA LEU A 118 14.65 -1.47 -3.46
C LEU A 118 16.13 -1.71 -3.18
N ALA A 119 16.54 -1.71 -1.91
CA ALA A 119 17.93 -1.92 -1.51
C ALA A 119 18.40 -3.37 -1.71
N ASN A 120 17.49 -4.36 -1.62
CA ASN A 120 17.81 -5.78 -1.56
C ASN A 120 17.31 -6.58 -2.77
N SER A 121 16.85 -5.93 -3.84
CA SER A 121 16.43 -6.61 -5.07
C SER A 121 17.47 -6.46 -6.17
N SER A 122 17.58 -7.51 -6.99
CA SER A 122 18.55 -7.59 -8.07
C SER A 122 18.17 -6.77 -9.30
N ASN A 123 16.87 -6.50 -9.48
CA ASN A 123 16.35 -5.79 -10.64
C ASN A 123 14.93 -5.21 -10.39
N VAL A 124 14.49 -4.36 -11.32
CA VAL A 124 13.19 -3.67 -11.23
C VAL A 124 12.00 -4.64 -11.22
N LEU A 125 12.06 -5.72 -11.97
CA LEU A 125 10.96 -6.70 -12.01
C LEU A 125 10.81 -7.41 -10.66
N GLU A 126 11.90 -7.80 -10.03
CA GLU A 126 11.88 -8.38 -8.68
C GLU A 126 11.27 -7.43 -7.65
N VAL A 127 11.58 -6.12 -7.74
CA VAL A 127 10.94 -5.09 -6.90
C VAL A 127 9.43 -5.10 -7.06
N ILE A 128 8.94 -5.04 -8.31
CA ILE A 128 7.50 -5.06 -8.61
C ILE A 128 6.84 -6.31 -8.03
N LEU A 129 7.45 -7.47 -8.21
CA LEU A 129 6.88 -8.76 -7.79
C LEU A 129 6.84 -8.93 -6.27
N LYS A 130 7.88 -8.49 -5.55
CA LYS A 130 7.89 -8.47 -4.07
C LYS A 130 6.82 -7.54 -3.50
N ILE A 131 6.66 -6.35 -4.10
CA ILE A 131 5.61 -5.39 -3.69
C ILE A 131 4.23 -5.97 -3.99
N PHE A 132 4.04 -6.61 -5.14
CA PHE A 132 2.81 -7.32 -5.48
C PHE A 132 2.48 -8.38 -4.42
N GLN A 133 3.41 -9.25 -4.09
CA GLN A 133 3.22 -10.30 -3.09
C GLN A 133 2.84 -9.72 -1.73
N LYS A 134 3.54 -8.67 -1.28
CA LYS A 134 3.23 -7.98 -0.01
C LYS A 134 1.83 -7.37 -0.01
N SER A 135 1.41 -6.80 -1.14
CA SER A 135 0.07 -6.23 -1.29
C SER A 135 -1.02 -7.30 -1.17
N ILE A 136 -0.81 -8.47 -1.76
CA ILE A 136 -1.72 -9.61 -1.66
C ILE A 136 -1.81 -10.13 -0.22
N GLU A 137 -0.68 -10.30 0.47
CA GLU A 137 -0.65 -10.72 1.88
C GLU A 137 -1.49 -9.77 2.75
N ARG A 138 -1.29 -8.45 2.59
CA ARG A 138 -2.05 -7.43 3.33
C ARG A 138 -3.52 -7.45 2.99
N PHE A 139 -3.87 -7.63 1.73
CA PHE A 139 -5.26 -7.72 1.31
C PHE A 139 -5.95 -8.93 1.97
N HIS A 140 -5.31 -10.10 1.96
CA HIS A 140 -5.83 -11.31 2.61
C HIS A 140 -5.95 -11.16 4.13
N ALA A 141 -5.01 -10.46 4.75
CA ALA A 141 -5.04 -10.20 6.20
C ALA A 141 -6.10 -9.17 6.61
N THR A 142 -6.67 -8.42 5.67
CA THR A 142 -7.63 -7.35 5.96
C THR A 142 -9.06 -7.80 5.67
N ASN A 143 -9.94 -7.68 6.67
CA ASN A 143 -11.36 -7.96 6.49
C ASN A 143 -12.00 -7.02 5.47
N LYS A 144 -12.81 -7.55 4.54
CA LYS A 144 -13.51 -6.74 3.52
C LYS A 144 -14.32 -5.58 4.11
N ARG A 145 -14.86 -5.75 5.33
CA ARG A 145 -15.61 -4.69 6.04
C ARG A 145 -14.76 -3.45 6.31
N PHE A 146 -13.45 -3.59 6.45
CA PHE A 146 -12.56 -2.43 6.59
C PHE A 146 -12.68 -1.50 5.39
N PHE A 147 -12.61 -2.05 4.18
CA PHE A 147 -12.71 -1.29 2.92
C PHE A 147 -14.10 -0.69 2.68
N GLU A 148 -15.16 -1.38 3.12
CA GLU A 148 -16.52 -0.87 3.05
C GLU A 148 -16.76 0.27 4.06
N ASP A 149 -16.20 0.14 5.24
CA ASP A 149 -16.40 1.06 6.36
C ASP A 149 -15.60 2.36 6.20
N ILE A 150 -14.34 2.28 5.72
CA ILE A 150 -13.44 3.45 5.64
C ILE A 150 -14.03 4.57 4.78
N LYS A 151 -14.84 4.22 3.79
CA LYS A 151 -15.57 5.16 2.92
C LYS A 151 -16.50 6.12 3.69
N LYS A 152 -16.87 5.75 4.93
CA LYS A 152 -17.71 6.57 5.82
C LYS A 152 -16.90 7.53 6.69
N TYR A 153 -15.59 7.54 6.58
CA TYR A 153 -14.65 8.40 7.28
C TYR A 153 -13.86 9.22 6.24
N PRO A 154 -14.40 10.39 5.81
CA PRO A 154 -13.91 11.10 4.64
C PRO A 154 -12.44 11.46 4.70
N LYS A 155 -11.94 11.90 5.86
CA LYS A 155 -10.55 12.33 6.03
C LYS A 155 -9.58 11.14 5.94
N ALA A 156 -9.89 10.04 6.65
CA ALA A 156 -9.09 8.83 6.59
C ALA A 156 -9.10 8.22 5.19
N TYR A 157 -10.25 8.28 4.52
CA TYR A 157 -10.42 7.85 3.15
C TYR A 157 -9.60 8.69 2.17
N GLU A 158 -9.71 10.03 2.26
CA GLU A 158 -8.91 10.95 1.46
C GLU A 158 -7.42 10.73 1.69
N LEU A 159 -6.98 10.60 2.94
CA LEU A 159 -5.60 10.33 3.28
C LEU A 159 -5.10 9.03 2.64
N MET A 160 -5.92 7.97 2.70
CA MET A 160 -5.61 6.69 2.06
C MET A 160 -5.49 6.83 0.53
N THR A 161 -6.26 7.71 -0.08
CA THR A 161 -6.39 7.84 -1.54
C THR A 161 -5.55 8.97 -2.16
N SER A 162 -5.21 10.03 -1.41
CA SER A 162 -4.57 11.25 -1.93
C SER A 162 -3.11 11.08 -2.35
N ARG A 163 -2.44 10.05 -1.88
CA ARG A 163 -0.99 9.83 -2.12
C ARG A 163 -0.62 9.50 -3.57
N ARG A 164 -1.60 9.39 -4.46
CA ARG A 164 -1.49 8.81 -5.80
C ARG A 164 -0.94 9.71 -6.89
N ILE A 165 -0.86 11.02 -6.69
CA ILE A 165 -0.77 11.97 -7.82
C ILE A 165 0.65 12.51 -8.02
N LYS A 166 1.56 12.34 -7.05
CA LYS A 166 2.84 13.07 -7.08
C LYS A 166 3.96 12.48 -7.95
N ASP A 167 3.85 11.24 -8.41
CA ASP A 167 5.05 10.49 -8.81
C ASP A 167 5.10 9.99 -10.26
N SER A 168 4.52 10.71 -11.23
CA SER A 168 4.55 10.24 -12.63
C SER A 168 5.97 10.16 -13.22
N GLU A 169 6.82 11.14 -12.95
CA GLU A 169 8.20 11.17 -13.49
C GLU A 169 9.11 10.11 -12.85
N GLU A 170 9.03 9.93 -11.54
CA GLU A 170 9.80 8.93 -10.81
C GLU A 170 9.39 7.51 -11.19
N THR A 171 8.09 7.27 -11.35
CA THR A 171 7.57 6.00 -11.83
C THR A 171 8.04 5.68 -13.25
N ILE A 172 8.00 6.66 -14.16
CA ILE A 172 8.51 6.49 -15.51
C ILE A 172 10.02 6.18 -15.48
N SER A 173 10.79 6.88 -14.64
CA SER A 173 12.23 6.63 -14.45
C SER A 173 12.50 5.21 -13.98
N PHE A 174 11.71 4.70 -13.03
CA PHE A 174 11.82 3.33 -12.52
C PHE A 174 11.57 2.28 -13.62
N PHE A 175 10.55 2.46 -14.46
CA PHE A 175 10.32 1.55 -15.60
C PHE A 175 11.41 1.67 -16.67
N LYS A 176 11.96 2.86 -16.92
CA LYS A 176 13.10 3.05 -17.82
C LYS A 176 14.37 2.34 -17.32
N GLU A 177 14.57 2.27 -16.02
CA GLU A 177 15.63 1.43 -15.45
C GLU A 177 15.43 -0.05 -15.81
N GLY A 178 14.20 -0.56 -15.77
CA GLY A 178 13.87 -1.91 -16.24
C GLY A 178 14.16 -2.12 -17.74
N VAL A 179 14.02 -1.07 -18.56
CA VAL A 179 14.45 -1.11 -19.97
C VAL A 179 15.97 -1.23 -20.06
N SER A 180 16.72 -0.44 -19.29
CA SER A 180 18.19 -0.49 -19.27
C SER A 180 18.72 -1.85 -18.82
N GLN A 181 18.00 -2.53 -17.92
CA GLN A 181 18.29 -3.90 -17.46
C GLN A 181 17.90 -4.99 -18.49
N GLY A 182 17.28 -4.60 -19.60
CA GLY A 182 16.80 -5.49 -20.65
C GLY A 182 15.59 -6.34 -20.25
N LEU A 183 14.86 -5.94 -19.20
CA LEU A 183 13.66 -6.65 -18.71
C LEU A 183 12.38 -6.15 -19.38
N PHE A 184 12.30 -4.85 -19.67
CA PHE A 184 11.16 -4.22 -20.30
C PHE A 184 11.48 -3.74 -21.70
N ARG A 185 10.45 -3.65 -22.53
CA ARG A 185 10.53 -3.24 -23.92
C ARG A 185 10.68 -1.73 -24.02
N GLU A 186 11.53 -1.27 -24.92
CA GLU A 186 11.81 0.14 -25.16
C GLU A 186 10.66 0.89 -25.86
N ASP A 187 9.84 0.16 -26.65
CA ASP A 187 8.72 0.72 -27.41
C ASP A 187 7.46 1.01 -26.56
N VAL A 188 7.51 0.75 -25.25
CA VAL A 188 6.37 0.95 -24.34
C VAL A 188 6.29 2.40 -23.88
N ASN A 189 5.13 3.03 -24.05
CA ASN A 189 4.84 4.31 -23.40
C ASN A 189 4.37 4.06 -21.97
N PHE A 190 5.29 4.17 -20.99
CA PHE A 190 5.02 3.89 -19.58
C PHE A 190 4.05 4.88 -18.94
N GLU A 191 3.94 6.11 -19.45
CA GLU A 191 2.95 7.08 -18.99
C GLU A 191 1.52 6.63 -19.35
N ILE A 192 1.30 6.29 -20.63
CA ILE A 192 -0.01 5.77 -21.07
C ILE A 192 -0.32 4.45 -20.38
N MET A 193 0.66 3.55 -20.25
CA MET A 193 0.49 2.29 -19.54
C MET A 193 0.04 2.53 -18.09
N GLY A 194 0.68 3.44 -17.38
CA GLY A 194 0.31 3.78 -16.01
C GLY A 194 -1.13 4.31 -15.89
N LEU A 195 -1.55 5.16 -16.83
CA LEU A 195 -2.93 5.62 -16.91
C LEU A 195 -3.92 4.46 -17.12
N LEU A 196 -3.64 3.57 -18.06
CA LEU A 196 -4.51 2.42 -18.36
C LEU A 196 -4.63 1.45 -17.18
N VAL A 197 -3.51 1.14 -16.52
CA VAL A 197 -3.52 0.29 -15.32
C VAL A 197 -4.37 0.92 -14.23
N ARG A 198 -4.21 2.23 -13.98
CA ARG A 198 -5.01 2.96 -12.99
C ARG A 198 -6.50 2.90 -13.31
N GLU A 199 -6.91 3.12 -14.57
CA GLU A 199 -8.31 3.06 -14.95
C GLU A 199 -8.88 1.64 -14.83
N GLN A 200 -8.11 0.60 -15.12
CA GLN A 200 -8.56 -0.77 -14.88
C GLN A 200 -8.68 -1.10 -13.41
N MET A 201 -7.80 -0.55 -12.56
CA MET A 201 -7.95 -0.66 -11.12
C MET A 201 -9.21 0.07 -10.63
N ASN A 202 -9.50 1.25 -11.15
CA ASN A 202 -10.74 1.95 -10.84
C ASN A 202 -11.98 1.13 -11.24
N LEU A 203 -11.94 0.45 -12.37
CA LEU A 203 -13.01 -0.44 -12.82
C LEU A 203 -13.20 -1.62 -11.86
N LEU A 204 -12.10 -2.26 -11.42
CA LEU A 204 -12.11 -3.32 -10.43
C LEU A 204 -12.84 -2.92 -9.13
N LEU A 205 -12.76 -1.64 -8.76
CA LEU A 205 -13.28 -1.12 -7.50
C LEU A 205 -14.70 -0.59 -7.55
N ASN A 206 -15.12 -0.20 -8.74
CA ASN A 206 -16.35 0.56 -8.94
C ASN A 206 -17.40 -0.20 -9.77
N THR A 207 -17.14 -1.47 -10.10
CA THR A 207 -18.09 -2.30 -10.83
C THR A 207 -18.40 -3.60 -10.07
N ASP A 208 -19.45 -4.27 -10.47
CA ASP A 208 -19.92 -5.54 -9.90
C ASP A 208 -19.03 -6.74 -10.33
N ILE A 209 -17.84 -6.48 -10.88
CA ILE A 209 -16.94 -7.55 -11.35
C ILE A 209 -16.52 -8.48 -10.20
N CYS A 210 -16.39 -7.93 -8.98
CA CYS A 210 -16.07 -8.68 -7.78
C CYS A 210 -17.23 -9.49 -7.21
N ASP A 211 -18.45 -9.30 -7.70
CA ASP A 211 -19.58 -10.17 -7.40
C ASP A 211 -19.47 -11.50 -8.16
N LYS A 212 -18.82 -11.47 -9.33
CA LYS A 212 -18.67 -12.63 -10.21
C LYS A 212 -17.31 -13.33 -10.04
N TYR A 213 -16.25 -12.57 -9.80
CA TYR A 213 -14.88 -13.07 -9.67
C TYR A 213 -14.25 -12.57 -8.37
N SER A 214 -13.36 -13.36 -7.77
CA SER A 214 -12.63 -12.88 -6.61
C SER A 214 -11.77 -11.66 -6.98
N PHE A 215 -11.67 -10.72 -6.05
CA PHE A 215 -10.79 -9.54 -6.20
C PHE A 215 -9.38 -9.96 -6.66
N LEU A 216 -8.81 -10.98 -6.01
CA LEU A 216 -7.48 -11.47 -6.32
C LEU A 216 -7.36 -11.94 -7.77
N ALA A 217 -8.33 -12.72 -8.26
CA ALA A 217 -8.32 -13.22 -9.64
C ALA A 217 -8.34 -12.08 -10.68
N VAL A 218 -9.12 -11.03 -10.44
CA VAL A 218 -9.18 -9.87 -11.34
C VAL A 218 -7.87 -9.08 -11.26
N TYR A 219 -7.37 -8.87 -10.05
CA TYR A 219 -6.11 -8.16 -9.82
C TYR A 219 -4.91 -8.84 -10.47
N GLU A 220 -4.73 -10.13 -10.25
CA GLU A 220 -3.69 -10.93 -10.90
C GLU A 220 -3.82 -10.87 -12.43
N SER A 221 -5.04 -10.95 -12.95
CA SER A 221 -5.28 -10.87 -14.39
C SER A 221 -4.81 -9.54 -14.97
N ILE A 222 -5.09 -8.43 -14.30
CA ILE A 222 -4.63 -7.11 -14.72
C ILE A 222 -3.10 -7.07 -14.66
N MET A 223 -2.52 -7.37 -13.48
CA MET A 223 -1.08 -7.26 -13.24
C MET A 223 -0.25 -8.09 -14.20
N PHE A 224 -0.54 -9.38 -14.28
CA PHE A 224 0.25 -10.28 -15.11
C PHE A 224 0.06 -10.02 -16.61
N THR A 225 -1.11 -9.55 -17.03
CA THR A 225 -1.31 -9.16 -18.44
C THR A 225 -0.44 -7.96 -18.80
N TYR A 226 -0.39 -6.93 -17.96
CA TYR A 226 0.47 -5.77 -18.20
C TYR A 226 1.95 -6.12 -18.13
N LEU A 227 2.38 -6.85 -17.09
CA LEU A 227 3.78 -7.24 -16.96
C LEU A 227 4.25 -8.09 -18.14
N ARG A 228 3.45 -9.05 -18.62
CA ARG A 228 3.75 -9.81 -19.84
C ARG A 228 3.83 -8.91 -21.07
N GLY A 229 2.91 -7.96 -21.20
CA GLY A 229 2.84 -7.04 -22.34
C GLY A 229 4.05 -6.11 -22.47
N ILE A 230 4.62 -5.69 -21.35
CA ILE A 230 5.79 -4.78 -21.33
C ILE A 230 7.14 -5.52 -21.27
N SER A 231 7.14 -6.81 -20.97
CA SER A 231 8.37 -7.58 -20.80
C SER A 231 9.03 -7.92 -22.14
N THR A 232 10.36 -7.92 -22.15
CA THR A 232 11.17 -8.59 -23.14
C THR A 232 11.08 -10.11 -22.97
N HIS A 233 11.73 -10.88 -23.81
CA HIS A 233 11.84 -12.35 -23.60
C HIS A 233 12.48 -12.69 -22.27
N LYS A 234 13.55 -11.98 -21.87
CA LYS A 234 14.22 -12.15 -20.58
C LYS A 234 13.29 -11.84 -19.42
N GLY A 235 12.63 -10.67 -19.44
CA GLY A 235 11.69 -10.29 -18.40
C GLY A 235 10.50 -11.24 -18.28
N ALA A 236 9.99 -11.75 -19.40
CA ALA A 236 8.90 -12.73 -19.41
C ALA A 236 9.31 -14.05 -18.76
N GLN A 237 10.54 -14.53 -18.96
CA GLN A 237 11.04 -15.75 -18.31
C GLN A 237 11.11 -15.59 -16.78
N GLU A 238 11.66 -14.46 -16.30
CA GLU A 238 11.72 -14.15 -14.86
C GLU A 238 10.30 -14.03 -14.25
N LEU A 239 9.38 -13.36 -14.95
CA LEU A 239 7.98 -13.23 -14.54
C LEU A 239 7.28 -14.59 -14.43
N GLU A 240 7.43 -15.48 -15.43
CA GLU A 240 6.76 -16.78 -15.39
C GLU A 240 7.34 -17.69 -14.29
N SER A 241 8.64 -17.62 -14.02
CA SER A 241 9.24 -18.32 -12.87
C SER A 241 8.63 -17.87 -11.55
N PHE A 242 8.51 -16.56 -11.35
CA PHE A 242 7.83 -16.02 -10.18
C PHE A 242 6.37 -16.48 -10.08
N ILE A 243 5.60 -16.42 -11.17
CA ILE A 243 4.17 -16.81 -11.16
C ILE A 243 4.02 -18.29 -10.78
N GLN A 244 4.94 -19.17 -11.22
CA GLN A 244 4.93 -20.57 -10.85
C GLN A 244 5.19 -20.76 -9.35
N GLU A 245 6.21 -20.10 -8.80
CA GLU A 245 6.52 -20.15 -7.37
C GLU A 245 5.39 -19.59 -6.51
N TYR A 246 4.88 -18.43 -6.88
CA TYR A 246 3.77 -17.77 -6.19
C TYR A 246 2.51 -18.65 -6.14
N ARG A 247 2.13 -19.27 -7.27
CA ARG A 247 0.98 -20.19 -7.33
C ARG A 247 1.20 -21.49 -6.57
N GLY A 248 2.44 -21.92 -6.44
CA GLY A 248 2.81 -23.10 -5.64
C GLY A 248 2.77 -22.84 -4.13
N SER A 249 2.73 -21.56 -3.71
CA SER A 249 2.67 -21.14 -2.29
C SER A 249 1.25 -20.85 -1.80
N LEU A 250 0.26 -20.81 -2.68
CA LEU A 250 -1.18 -20.63 -2.38
C LEU A 250 -1.84 -21.98 -2.08
#